data_860a73ff3981bc0904066f0276ca15e6
#
_entry.id   860a73ff3981bc0904066f0276ca15e6
#
_cell.length_a   1.000
_cell.length_b   1.000
_cell.length_c   1.000
_cell.angle_alpha   90.00
_cell.angle_beta   90.00
_cell.angle_gamma   90.00
#
_symmetry.space_group_name_H-M   'P 1'
#
loop_
_entity.id
_entity.type
_entity.pdbx_description
1 polymer ?
#
loop_
_entity_poly.entity_id
_entity_poly.type
_entity_poly.pdbx_seq_one_letter_code
_entity_poly.pdbx_strand_id
1 'polypeptide(L)'
;MLRLSSFPFSTLKTRPKISDNISTSILLQGSYIRQAMAWAYEFLPMWYRVLKNIENIIREEMDLAGYHEMLFSILTPKELWETTDRWEIPEYFKVPGWGTTEYRIAPTAEENVTNIFKEYIQSYKDLPTCVYQIQKKFRNEKRAKSWLLRWREFVMKDAYSFHADIKDFEEFYKWVIKAYNTIFDRLGIAKDTVMADADWWAISDKNSHEFQTFLPIWEDVIVMDSSGYCYNLELASGIADEKNISEKEEKLEIIDSVAEIVTMEKMADYFKAPLWKMLKTVVYKTDSGKYFSIILRWDLDVNELKVEKFIRKKFSEWFKQATEEDLQTLWTVRGFVTPLKNSNLKIINFADESLKSVKNYFWGANSLAKSSKNVNISDLDILEFGDFNEPIEGFTSRNIPNEKLVFKRASEVWNIFHLWNKYTKPFGITYLDENNKTVDNVEMWCYGIWVSRLMWVMAEYFMTENWIAWPENVAPYTHYIIIIWEENIEKAEKLAKELESEWKTVILDDRMWKKFWFGQKASDCELWWIPNRIVISPKTLDAWWYELTKRGQESEIIKF
;
A
#
# COMPACT_ATOMS: atom_id res chain seq x y z
N MET A 1 -16.34 -15.63 28.35
CA MET A 1 -16.86 -16.83 27.66
C MET A 1 -18.00 -16.44 26.73
N LEU A 2 -17.96 -16.90 25.48
CA LEU A 2 -19.07 -16.76 24.51
C LEU A 2 -19.85 -18.07 24.47
N ARG A 3 -21.18 -18.02 24.70
CA ARG A 3 -22.08 -19.16 24.54
C ARG A 3 -22.72 -19.13 23.17
N LEU A 4 -22.60 -20.23 22.40
CA LEU A 4 -23.13 -20.28 21.04
C LEU A 4 -24.65 -20.48 21.01
N SER A 5 -25.29 -20.98 22.06
CA SER A 5 -26.75 -21.04 22.15
C SER A 5 -27.41 -19.67 22.11
N SER A 6 -26.75 -18.63 22.60
CA SER A 6 -27.22 -17.23 22.59
C SER A 6 -26.55 -16.35 21.52
N PHE A 7 -25.61 -16.90 20.74
CA PHE A 7 -24.91 -16.15 19.71
C PHE A 7 -25.75 -16.09 18.41
N PRO A 8 -26.11 -14.90 17.91
CA PRO A 8 -27.07 -14.78 16.80
C PRO A 8 -26.49 -15.12 15.43
N PHE A 9 -25.15 -15.22 15.31
CA PHE A 9 -24.49 -15.45 14.04
C PHE A 9 -24.03 -16.91 13.93
N SER A 10 -24.38 -17.55 12.81
CA SER A 10 -23.97 -18.92 12.49
C SER A 10 -23.19 -18.95 11.18
N THR A 11 -22.27 -19.90 11.06
CA THR A 11 -21.57 -20.19 9.82
C THR A 11 -22.54 -20.68 8.73
N LEU A 12 -22.18 -20.49 7.48
CA LEU A 12 -22.94 -21.01 6.35
C LEU A 12 -22.46 -22.42 5.98
N LYS A 13 -23.39 -23.33 5.68
CA LYS A 13 -23.06 -24.71 5.28
C LYS A 13 -22.30 -24.77 3.96
N THR A 14 -22.62 -23.86 3.04
CA THR A 14 -22.00 -23.80 1.72
C THR A 14 -21.30 -22.47 1.54
N ARG A 15 -20.15 -22.52 0.88
CA ARG A 15 -19.37 -21.32 0.55
C ARG A 15 -20.13 -20.48 -0.48
N PRO A 16 -20.40 -19.19 -0.22
CA PRO A 16 -21.02 -18.31 -1.21
C PRO A 16 -20.11 -18.11 -2.42
N LYS A 17 -20.68 -18.19 -3.61
CA LYS A 17 -20.00 -17.89 -4.88
C LYS A 17 -20.22 -16.41 -5.27
N ILE A 18 -19.77 -15.48 -4.44
CA ILE A 18 -20.05 -14.04 -4.63
C ILE A 18 -18.87 -13.32 -5.28
N SER A 19 -17.67 -13.88 -5.25
CA SER A 19 -16.47 -13.28 -5.83
C SER A 19 -15.49 -14.35 -6.32
N ASP A 20 -14.61 -13.94 -7.21
CA ASP A 20 -13.47 -14.75 -7.65
C ASP A 20 -12.40 -14.89 -6.56
N ASN A 21 -12.58 -14.18 -5.43
CA ASN A 21 -11.67 -14.20 -4.29
C ASN A 21 -12.11 -15.22 -3.24
N ILE A 22 -11.26 -16.22 -3.01
CA ILE A 22 -11.50 -17.33 -2.08
C ILE A 22 -11.59 -16.83 -0.63
N SER A 23 -10.72 -15.91 -0.20
CA SER A 23 -10.70 -15.41 1.18
C SER A 23 -12.01 -14.70 1.55
N THR A 24 -12.53 -13.85 0.67
CA THR A 24 -13.84 -13.21 0.86
C THR A 24 -14.96 -14.23 1.01
N SER A 25 -14.95 -15.29 0.19
CA SER A 25 -15.95 -16.36 0.27
C SER A 25 -15.86 -17.13 1.59
N ILE A 26 -14.66 -17.39 2.11
CA ILE A 26 -14.43 -18.01 3.42
C ILE A 26 -14.93 -17.10 4.55
N LEU A 27 -14.62 -15.81 4.49
CA LEU A 27 -15.05 -14.85 5.51
C LEU A 27 -16.57 -14.69 5.57
N LEU A 28 -17.24 -14.70 4.42
CA LEU A 28 -18.71 -14.73 4.35
C LEU A 28 -19.27 -16.04 4.89
N GLN A 29 -18.64 -17.19 4.58
CA GLN A 29 -19.05 -18.50 5.07
C GLN A 29 -18.91 -18.59 6.59
N GLY A 30 -17.81 -18.09 7.15
CA GLY A 30 -17.54 -18.06 8.59
C GLY A 30 -18.36 -17.02 9.36
N SER A 31 -19.22 -16.25 8.70
CA SER A 31 -19.92 -15.11 9.33
C SER A 31 -18.95 -14.13 10.01
N TYR A 32 -17.84 -13.86 9.38
CA TYR A 32 -16.91 -12.81 9.78
C TYR A 32 -17.39 -11.44 9.31
N ILE A 33 -17.94 -11.40 8.09
CA ILE A 33 -18.38 -10.17 7.44
C ILE A 33 -19.74 -10.37 6.75
N ARG A 34 -20.42 -9.24 6.46
CA ARG A 34 -21.57 -9.16 5.56
C ARG A 34 -21.42 -7.94 4.68
N GLN A 35 -21.80 -8.06 3.43
CA GLN A 35 -21.77 -6.95 2.50
C GLN A 35 -22.96 -6.02 2.78
N ALA A 36 -22.69 -4.75 3.05
CA ALA A 36 -23.68 -3.71 3.24
C ALA A 36 -24.06 -3.06 1.89
N MET A 37 -23.06 -2.76 1.08
CA MET A 37 -23.20 -2.25 -0.28
C MET A 37 -21.93 -2.59 -1.09
N ALA A 38 -21.90 -2.26 -2.36
CA ALA A 38 -20.67 -2.40 -3.15
C ALA A 38 -19.50 -1.71 -2.45
N TRP A 39 -18.42 -2.46 -2.20
CA TRP A 39 -17.20 -1.99 -1.55
C TRP A 39 -17.34 -1.56 -0.08
N ALA A 40 -18.41 -1.99 0.62
CA ALA A 40 -18.56 -1.81 2.05
C ALA A 40 -19.07 -3.07 2.73
N TYR A 41 -18.44 -3.43 3.85
CA TYR A 41 -18.76 -4.63 4.62
C TYR A 41 -18.95 -4.28 6.09
N GLU A 42 -19.95 -4.92 6.69
CA GLU A 42 -20.14 -4.91 8.14
C GLU A 42 -19.22 -5.96 8.77
N PHE A 43 -18.53 -5.56 9.83
CA PHE A 43 -17.67 -6.44 10.61
C PHE A 43 -18.50 -7.13 11.67
N LEU A 44 -18.70 -8.44 11.51
CA LEU A 44 -19.41 -9.24 12.48
C LEU A 44 -18.49 -9.59 13.67
N PRO A 45 -19.03 -10.07 14.80
CA PRO A 45 -18.27 -10.18 16.05
C PRO A 45 -16.93 -10.93 15.95
N MET A 46 -16.86 -12.01 15.16
CA MET A 46 -15.60 -12.75 15.00
C MET A 46 -14.54 -11.90 14.30
N TRP A 47 -14.91 -11.20 13.22
CA TRP A 47 -14.00 -10.32 12.48
C TRP A 47 -13.57 -9.11 13.31
N TYR A 48 -14.52 -8.54 14.04
CA TYR A 48 -14.24 -7.41 14.92
C TYR A 48 -13.27 -7.77 16.05
N ARG A 49 -13.34 -9.01 16.57
CA ARG A 49 -12.34 -9.49 17.54
C ARG A 49 -10.94 -9.63 16.94
N VAL A 50 -10.83 -10.18 15.71
CA VAL A 50 -9.54 -10.21 14.99
C VAL A 50 -8.97 -8.79 14.86
N LEU A 51 -9.79 -7.83 14.44
CA LEU A 51 -9.38 -6.42 14.36
C LEU A 51 -8.86 -5.91 15.71
N LYS A 52 -9.61 -6.17 16.80
CA LYS A 52 -9.21 -5.73 18.15
C LYS A 52 -7.93 -6.40 18.64
N ASN A 53 -7.70 -7.64 18.32
CA ASN A 53 -6.46 -8.32 18.67
C ASN A 53 -5.25 -7.70 17.93
N ILE A 54 -5.41 -7.39 16.65
CA ILE A 54 -4.38 -6.66 15.88
C ILE A 54 -4.15 -5.26 16.48
N GLU A 55 -5.22 -4.51 16.76
CA GLU A 55 -5.10 -3.18 17.41
C GLU A 55 -4.36 -3.26 18.74
N ASN A 56 -4.61 -4.29 19.56
CA ASN A 56 -3.97 -4.44 20.87
C ASN A 56 -2.46 -4.74 20.72
N ILE A 57 -2.07 -5.61 19.76
CA ILE A 57 -0.67 -5.85 19.46
C ILE A 57 0.03 -4.53 19.07
N ILE A 58 -0.63 -3.73 18.24
CA ILE A 58 -0.09 -2.43 17.82
C ILE A 58 0.03 -1.48 19.02
N ARG A 59 -0.97 -1.40 19.91
CA ARG A 59 -0.92 -0.56 21.12
C ARG A 59 0.25 -0.91 22.01
N GLU A 60 0.38 -2.19 22.34
CA GLU A 60 1.45 -2.67 23.21
C GLU A 60 2.83 -2.27 22.69
N GLU A 61 3.09 -2.43 21.40
CA GLU A 61 4.39 -2.08 20.82
C GLU A 61 4.58 -0.55 20.67
N MET A 62 3.51 0.21 20.40
CA MET A 62 3.58 1.67 20.35
C MET A 62 3.83 2.28 21.74
N ASP A 63 3.16 1.76 22.77
CA ASP A 63 3.34 2.19 24.16
C ASP A 63 4.77 1.85 24.64
N LEU A 64 5.28 0.64 24.32
CA LEU A 64 6.66 0.25 24.59
C LEU A 64 7.70 1.13 23.87
N ALA A 65 7.35 1.65 22.70
CA ALA A 65 8.18 2.60 21.94
C ALA A 65 8.07 4.05 22.46
N GLY A 66 7.31 4.28 23.55
CA GLY A 66 7.18 5.59 24.20
C GLY A 66 6.15 6.53 23.57
N TYR A 67 5.29 6.05 22.71
CA TYR A 67 4.16 6.84 22.18
C TYR A 67 2.99 6.87 23.17
N HIS A 68 2.21 7.95 23.13
CA HIS A 68 1.01 8.10 23.92
C HIS A 68 -0.25 8.06 23.06
N GLU A 69 -1.22 7.16 23.41
CA GLU A 69 -2.47 7.07 22.66
C GLU A 69 -3.35 8.30 22.92
N MET A 70 -3.87 8.88 21.84
CA MET A 70 -4.84 9.98 21.83
C MET A 70 -6.06 9.62 20.99
N LEU A 71 -7.07 10.48 20.98
CA LEU A 71 -8.21 10.38 20.08
C LEU A 71 -8.56 11.78 19.57
N PHE A 72 -8.32 12.02 18.27
CA PHE A 72 -8.64 13.28 17.63
C PHE A 72 -10.09 13.32 17.12
N SER A 73 -10.63 14.53 16.93
CA SER A 73 -11.93 14.71 16.31
C SER A 73 -11.93 14.24 14.85
N ILE A 74 -12.99 13.51 14.45
CA ILE A 74 -13.20 13.12 13.05
C ILE A 74 -13.67 14.32 12.23
N LEU A 75 -14.54 15.17 12.79
CA LEU A 75 -14.96 16.42 12.17
C LEU A 75 -13.90 17.49 12.44
N THR A 76 -13.29 17.99 11.39
CA THR A 76 -12.21 18.97 11.47
C THR A 76 -12.68 20.26 10.78
N PRO A 77 -12.57 21.42 11.44
CA PRO A 77 -13.02 22.70 10.89
C PRO A 77 -12.16 23.11 9.69
N LYS A 78 -12.78 23.85 8.76
CA LYS A 78 -12.18 24.30 7.50
C LYS A 78 -10.87 25.04 7.69
N GLU A 79 -10.80 25.90 8.68
CA GLU A 79 -9.68 26.79 8.96
C GLU A 79 -8.35 26.04 9.17
N LEU A 80 -8.41 24.85 9.77
CA LEU A 80 -7.21 24.02 9.97
C LEU A 80 -6.64 23.54 8.63
N TRP A 81 -7.51 23.18 7.68
CA TRP A 81 -7.14 22.71 6.35
C TRP A 81 -6.68 23.86 5.42
N GLU A 82 -7.25 25.06 5.60
CA GLU A 82 -6.80 26.25 4.89
C GLU A 82 -5.40 26.66 5.34
N THR A 83 -5.06 26.48 6.62
CA THR A 83 -3.72 26.75 7.16
C THR A 83 -2.62 25.95 6.45
N THR A 84 -2.95 24.78 5.91
CA THR A 84 -2.01 23.88 5.22
C THR A 84 -2.23 23.80 3.71
N ASP A 85 -3.08 24.67 3.13
CA ASP A 85 -3.47 24.68 1.71
C ASP A 85 -4.06 23.34 1.22
N ARG A 86 -4.69 22.56 2.13
CA ARG A 86 -5.25 21.22 1.82
C ARG A 86 -6.78 21.20 1.73
N TRP A 87 -7.44 22.35 1.82
CA TRP A 87 -8.91 22.39 1.78
C TRP A 87 -9.48 21.97 0.42
N GLU A 88 -8.82 22.22 -0.70
CA GLU A 88 -9.32 21.94 -2.04
C GLU A 88 -8.95 20.54 -2.57
N ILE A 89 -8.29 19.69 -1.78
CA ILE A 89 -7.96 18.31 -2.19
C ILE A 89 -9.25 17.53 -2.46
N PRO A 90 -9.50 17.03 -3.68
CA PRO A 90 -10.78 16.43 -4.07
C PRO A 90 -11.04 15.06 -3.48
N GLU A 91 -9.99 14.36 -3.04
CA GLU A 91 -10.05 13.04 -2.41
C GLU A 91 -10.56 13.08 -0.97
N TYR A 92 -10.84 14.26 -0.42
CA TYR A 92 -11.29 14.42 0.96
C TYR A 92 -12.76 14.82 1.03
N PHE A 93 -13.53 14.18 1.90
CA PHE A 93 -14.94 14.50 2.10
C PHE A 93 -15.13 15.86 2.75
N LYS A 94 -15.88 16.73 2.12
CA LYS A 94 -16.40 17.98 2.68
C LYS A 94 -17.80 17.75 3.23
N VAL A 95 -18.10 18.28 4.40
CA VAL A 95 -19.40 18.16 5.07
C VAL A 95 -19.90 19.55 5.44
N PRO A 96 -21.11 19.91 4.98
CA PRO A 96 -21.74 21.15 5.42
C PRO A 96 -22.12 21.05 6.90
N GLY A 97 -21.85 22.09 7.65
CA GLY A 97 -22.31 22.27 9.01
C GLY A 97 -23.59 23.11 9.09
N TRP A 98 -23.88 23.61 10.28
CA TRP A 98 -25.00 24.54 10.46
C TRP A 98 -24.64 25.95 9.96
N GLY A 99 -25.55 26.56 9.21
CA GLY A 99 -25.32 27.89 8.63
C GLY A 99 -24.25 27.85 7.53
N THR A 100 -23.20 28.64 7.66
CA THR A 100 -22.08 28.74 6.71
C THR A 100 -20.86 27.91 7.13
N THR A 101 -20.95 27.15 8.23
CA THR A 101 -19.83 26.35 8.71
C THR A 101 -19.57 25.16 7.78
N GLU A 102 -18.31 24.89 7.51
CA GLU A 102 -17.86 23.76 6.71
C GLU A 102 -16.84 22.92 7.49
N TYR A 103 -16.92 21.63 7.30
CA TYR A 103 -16.01 20.65 7.93
C TYR A 103 -15.43 19.71 6.89
N ARG A 104 -14.32 19.05 7.26
CA ARG A 104 -13.88 17.80 6.61
C ARG A 104 -14.10 16.63 7.56
N ILE A 105 -14.39 15.47 6.98
CA ILE A 105 -14.23 14.20 7.68
C ILE A 105 -12.76 13.83 7.55
N ALA A 106 -12.06 13.68 8.65
CA ALA A 106 -10.61 13.52 8.73
C ALA A 106 -10.10 12.31 7.89
N PRO A 107 -9.36 12.55 6.79
CA PRO A 107 -8.64 11.51 6.05
C PRO A 107 -7.31 11.13 6.72
N THR A 108 -6.83 11.98 7.61
CA THR A 108 -5.59 11.97 8.37
C THR A 108 -5.70 13.00 9.50
N ALA A 109 -4.70 13.21 10.36
CA ALA A 109 -4.82 14.12 11.49
C ALA A 109 -3.59 15.04 11.71
N GLU A 110 -2.79 15.31 10.66
CA GLU A 110 -1.65 16.22 10.74
C GLU A 110 -2.06 17.60 11.26
N GLU A 111 -3.16 18.17 10.74
CA GLU A 111 -3.68 19.46 11.15
C GLU A 111 -4.12 19.45 12.62
N ASN A 112 -4.81 18.38 13.03
CA ASN A 112 -5.32 18.27 14.40
C ASN A 112 -4.17 18.21 15.41
N VAL A 113 -3.21 17.31 15.18
CA VAL A 113 -2.09 17.10 16.11
C VAL A 113 -1.19 18.34 16.17
N THR A 114 -0.89 18.96 15.03
CA THR A 114 -0.04 20.14 14.97
C THR A 114 -0.70 21.33 15.70
N ASN A 115 -2.00 21.52 15.52
CA ASN A 115 -2.74 22.57 16.21
C ASN A 115 -2.72 22.38 17.73
N ILE A 116 -2.80 21.14 18.23
CA ILE A 116 -2.69 20.84 19.67
C ILE A 116 -1.28 21.11 20.15
N PHE A 117 -0.25 20.57 19.49
CA PHE A 117 1.13 20.66 19.94
C PHE A 117 1.72 22.06 19.87
N LYS A 118 1.09 23.01 19.17
CA LYS A 118 1.40 24.42 19.25
C LYS A 118 1.39 24.97 20.68
N GLU A 119 0.53 24.41 21.53
CA GLU A 119 0.39 24.86 22.93
C GLU A 119 1.40 24.16 23.88
N TYR A 120 1.90 22.98 23.49
CA TYR A 120 2.72 22.12 24.36
C TYR A 120 4.21 22.18 24.04
N ILE A 121 4.63 22.47 22.80
CA ILE A 121 6.03 22.63 22.43
C ILE A 121 6.43 24.08 22.64
N GLN A 122 7.16 24.36 23.74
CA GLN A 122 7.62 25.69 24.10
C GLN A 122 9.14 25.75 24.37
N SER A 123 9.77 24.61 24.67
CA SER A 123 11.19 24.49 24.99
C SER A 123 11.78 23.26 24.29
N TYR A 124 13.10 23.29 24.05
CA TYR A 124 13.82 22.11 23.54
C TYR A 124 13.63 20.87 24.43
N LYS A 125 13.28 21.04 25.71
CA LYS A 125 13.00 19.94 26.65
C LYS A 125 11.68 19.21 26.36
N ASP A 126 10.81 19.82 25.58
CA ASP A 126 9.52 19.24 25.17
C ASP A 126 9.68 18.37 23.92
N LEU A 127 10.90 18.30 23.35
CA LEU A 127 11.27 17.52 22.17
C LEU A 127 12.30 16.43 22.52
N PRO A 128 12.27 15.24 21.92
CA PRO A 128 11.21 14.77 21.03
C PRO A 128 9.91 14.45 21.77
N THR A 129 8.79 14.62 21.11
CA THR A 129 7.49 14.19 21.63
C THR A 129 6.70 13.42 20.57
N CYS A 130 5.89 12.45 20.98
CA CYS A 130 5.22 11.57 20.06
C CYS A 130 3.86 11.07 20.60
N VAL A 131 2.90 10.98 19.70
CA VAL A 131 1.54 10.50 19.99
C VAL A 131 1.01 9.64 18.86
N TYR A 132 -0.01 8.82 19.12
CA TYR A 132 -0.72 8.06 18.11
C TYR A 132 -2.21 7.94 18.43
N GLN A 133 -2.98 7.56 17.42
CA GLN A 133 -4.36 7.13 17.58
C GLN A 133 -4.66 5.89 16.73
N ILE A 134 -5.69 5.14 17.10
CA ILE A 134 -6.29 4.11 16.25
C ILE A 134 -7.74 4.51 16.01
N GLN A 135 -8.04 4.96 14.79
CA GLN A 135 -9.34 5.55 14.47
C GLN A 135 -9.74 5.32 13.02
N LYS A 136 -11.04 5.39 12.74
CA LYS A 136 -11.58 5.42 11.39
C LYS A 136 -11.12 6.66 10.64
N LYS A 137 -10.75 6.47 9.38
CA LYS A 137 -10.41 7.50 8.40
C LYS A 137 -11.30 7.39 7.18
N PHE A 138 -11.44 8.50 6.46
CA PHE A 138 -12.36 8.60 5.34
C PHE A 138 -11.66 9.27 4.15
N ARG A 139 -11.62 8.57 3.01
CA ARG A 139 -11.06 9.09 1.75
C ARG A 139 -12.03 8.83 0.62
N ASN A 140 -12.33 9.84 -0.19
CA ASN A 140 -13.22 9.72 -1.33
C ASN A 140 -12.49 9.14 -2.55
N GLU A 141 -12.01 7.91 -2.41
CA GLU A 141 -11.30 7.20 -3.45
C GLU A 141 -12.13 7.09 -4.73
N LYS A 142 -11.57 7.53 -5.86
CA LYS A 142 -12.22 7.49 -7.17
C LYS A 142 -12.39 6.06 -7.69
N ARG A 143 -11.47 5.18 -7.34
CA ARG A 143 -11.45 3.77 -7.75
C ARG A 143 -11.16 2.88 -6.55
N ALA A 144 -12.19 2.22 -6.03
CA ALA A 144 -11.96 1.07 -5.17
C ALA A 144 -11.32 -0.04 -6.02
N LYS A 145 -10.13 -0.52 -5.63
CA LYS A 145 -9.43 -1.63 -6.29
C LYS A 145 -9.37 -2.83 -5.34
N SER A 146 -9.27 -4.04 -5.91
CA SER A 146 -8.93 -5.28 -5.19
C SER A 146 -9.85 -5.59 -4.01
N TRP A 147 -11.18 -5.46 -4.20
CA TRP A 147 -12.26 -5.88 -3.30
C TRP A 147 -12.20 -5.30 -1.89
N LEU A 148 -11.17 -5.53 -1.10
CA LEU A 148 -11.10 -5.24 0.33
C LEU A 148 -9.83 -4.48 0.74
N LEU A 149 -8.96 -4.16 -0.21
CA LEU A 149 -7.70 -3.48 0.07
C LEU A 149 -7.81 -1.95 0.10
N ARG A 150 -8.74 -1.36 -0.69
CA ARG A 150 -8.87 0.09 -0.78
C ARG A 150 -10.32 0.55 -0.64
N TRP A 151 -10.65 1.12 0.52
CA TRP A 151 -12.00 1.55 0.92
C TRP A 151 -12.08 3.05 1.15
N ARG A 152 -13.33 3.55 1.20
CA ARG A 152 -13.59 4.94 1.56
C ARG A 152 -13.62 5.19 3.06
N GLU A 153 -13.82 4.15 3.86
CA GLU A 153 -13.84 4.15 5.32
C GLU A 153 -12.96 2.99 5.81
N PHE A 154 -11.92 3.28 6.61
CA PHE A 154 -10.98 2.27 7.10
C PHE A 154 -10.44 2.65 8.46
N VAL A 155 -9.96 1.67 9.21
CA VAL A 155 -9.28 1.89 10.49
C VAL A 155 -7.79 2.06 10.22
N MET A 156 -7.23 3.14 10.75
CA MET A 156 -5.81 3.44 10.66
C MET A 156 -5.25 3.72 12.05
N LYS A 157 -4.04 3.21 12.33
CA LYS A 157 -3.19 3.76 13.36
C LYS A 157 -2.35 4.85 12.69
N ASP A 158 -2.50 6.05 13.09
CA ASP A 158 -1.67 7.17 12.68
C ASP A 158 -0.93 7.72 13.90
N ALA A 159 0.40 7.75 13.79
CA ALA A 159 1.28 8.30 14.82
C ALA A 159 2.04 9.49 14.27
N TYR A 160 2.42 10.37 15.17
CA TYR A 160 3.09 11.62 14.88
C TYR A 160 4.21 11.85 15.87
N SER A 161 5.34 12.35 15.38
CA SER A 161 6.43 12.77 16.23
C SER A 161 6.97 14.13 15.81
N PHE A 162 7.46 14.88 16.80
CA PHE A 162 8.05 16.22 16.65
C PHE A 162 9.47 16.21 17.19
N HIS A 163 10.39 16.79 16.44
CA HIS A 163 11.83 16.74 16.69
C HIS A 163 12.47 18.12 16.54
N ALA A 164 13.54 18.36 17.29
CA ALA A 164 14.32 19.59 17.18
C ALA A 164 15.09 19.66 15.85
N ASP A 165 15.57 18.53 15.36
CA ASP A 165 16.32 18.41 14.12
C ASP A 165 16.26 16.97 13.53
N ILE A 166 16.84 16.80 12.34
CA ILE A 166 16.88 15.52 11.64
C ILE A 166 17.72 14.47 12.39
N LYS A 167 18.74 14.87 13.12
CA LYS A 167 19.63 13.95 13.83
C LYS A 167 18.94 13.32 15.03
N ASP A 168 18.17 14.10 15.78
CA ASP A 168 17.29 13.62 16.85
C ASP A 168 16.28 12.59 16.29
N PHE A 169 15.72 12.90 15.13
CA PHE A 169 14.82 11.96 14.44
C PHE A 169 15.52 10.65 14.05
N GLU A 170 16.73 10.68 13.46
CA GLU A 170 17.42 9.47 12.99
C GLU A 170 17.64 8.43 14.11
N GLU A 171 17.87 8.87 15.33
CA GLU A 171 17.93 7.98 16.49
C GLU A 171 16.56 7.42 16.85
N PHE A 172 15.56 8.29 16.91
CA PHE A 172 14.18 7.91 17.19
C PHE A 172 13.63 6.93 16.13
N TYR A 173 13.95 7.14 14.86
CA TYR A 173 13.52 6.30 13.75
C TYR A 173 13.96 4.84 13.90
N LYS A 174 15.12 4.56 14.43
CA LYS A 174 15.60 3.18 14.71
C LYS A 174 14.67 2.44 15.68
N TRP A 175 14.14 3.15 16.67
CA TRP A 175 13.18 2.61 17.62
C TRP A 175 11.83 2.30 16.95
N VAL A 176 11.38 3.19 16.09
CA VAL A 176 10.15 3.00 15.32
C VAL A 176 10.25 1.76 14.44
N ILE A 177 11.31 1.61 13.66
CA ILE A 177 11.55 0.44 12.81
C ILE A 177 11.58 -0.84 13.64
N LYS A 178 12.21 -0.82 14.82
CA LYS A 178 12.24 -1.98 15.71
C LYS A 178 10.83 -2.35 16.19
N ALA A 179 10.05 -1.38 16.68
CA ALA A 179 8.67 -1.62 17.12
C ALA A 179 7.82 -2.23 15.98
N TYR A 180 8.02 -1.76 14.77
CA TYR A 180 7.32 -2.21 13.59
C TYR A 180 7.66 -3.63 13.18
N ASN A 181 8.93 -3.96 13.14
CA ASN A 181 9.37 -5.32 12.90
C ASN A 181 8.81 -6.28 13.97
N THR A 182 8.75 -5.85 15.24
CA THR A 182 8.14 -6.64 16.31
C THR A 182 6.64 -6.84 16.10
N ILE A 183 5.91 -5.80 15.65
CA ILE A 183 4.48 -5.95 15.29
C ILE A 183 4.31 -7.00 14.19
N PHE A 184 5.08 -6.93 13.09
CA PHE A 184 4.99 -7.90 12.00
C PHE A 184 5.37 -9.32 12.44
N ASP A 185 6.38 -9.46 13.30
CA ASP A 185 6.77 -10.75 13.86
C ASP A 185 5.63 -11.35 14.71
N ARG A 186 5.06 -10.57 15.60
CA ARG A 186 3.90 -10.95 16.42
C ARG A 186 2.67 -11.29 15.58
N LEU A 187 2.49 -10.62 14.45
CA LEU A 187 1.43 -10.91 13.48
C LEU A 187 1.75 -12.09 12.56
N GLY A 188 2.98 -12.60 12.58
CA GLY A 188 3.44 -13.76 11.80
C GLY A 188 3.67 -13.48 10.32
N ILE A 189 3.82 -12.22 9.90
CA ILE A 189 4.04 -11.83 8.50
C ILE A 189 5.42 -11.23 8.23
N ALA A 190 6.28 -11.09 9.25
CA ALA A 190 7.60 -10.44 9.15
C ALA A 190 8.48 -11.02 8.04
N LYS A 191 8.43 -12.34 7.82
CA LYS A 191 9.25 -13.05 6.82
C LYS A 191 9.04 -12.54 5.40
N ASP A 192 7.81 -12.15 5.06
CA ASP A 192 7.41 -11.74 3.72
C ASP A 192 7.01 -10.25 3.68
N THR A 193 7.40 -9.47 4.69
CA THR A 193 7.23 -8.02 4.74
C THR A 193 8.58 -7.33 4.61
N VAL A 194 8.70 -6.43 3.65
CA VAL A 194 9.91 -5.66 3.36
C VAL A 194 9.64 -4.17 3.47
N MET A 195 10.68 -3.40 3.80
CA MET A 195 10.64 -1.95 3.72
C MET A 195 11.14 -1.53 2.33
N ALA A 196 10.35 -0.78 1.59
CA ALA A 196 10.65 -0.28 0.27
C ALA A 196 10.63 1.24 0.25
N ASP A 197 11.52 1.85 -0.52
CA ASP A 197 11.45 3.26 -0.86
C ASP A 197 10.27 3.50 -1.82
N ALA A 198 9.48 4.53 -1.53
CA ALA A 198 8.29 4.89 -2.28
C ALA A 198 8.18 6.40 -2.49
N ASP A 199 7.25 6.81 -3.32
CA ASP A 199 6.94 8.23 -3.50
C ASP A 199 6.08 8.78 -2.36
N TRP A 200 6.13 10.08 -2.17
CA TRP A 200 5.58 10.75 -1.00
C TRP A 200 4.39 11.65 -1.29
N TRP A 201 3.82 11.54 -2.45
CA TRP A 201 2.58 12.24 -2.79
C TRP A 201 2.48 13.68 -2.22
N ALA A 202 1.29 14.24 -2.15
CA ALA A 202 1.04 15.58 -1.61
C ALA A 202 1.35 15.77 -0.09
N ILE A 203 1.90 14.78 0.58
CA ILE A 203 2.12 14.78 2.04
C ILE A 203 3.53 15.25 2.40
N SER A 204 4.56 14.79 1.68
CA SER A 204 5.97 15.08 1.97
C SER A 204 6.75 15.50 0.71
N ASP A 205 7.88 16.19 0.88
CA ASP A 205 8.75 16.63 -0.21
C ASP A 205 10.05 15.81 -0.36
N LYS A 206 10.15 14.63 0.28
CA LYS A 206 11.27 13.67 0.15
C LYS A 206 10.80 12.22 0.24
N ASN A 207 11.72 11.27 0.06
CA ASN A 207 11.43 9.85 0.06
C ASN A 207 10.63 9.42 1.29
N SER A 208 9.62 8.60 1.07
CA SER A 208 8.89 7.86 2.08
C SER A 208 9.38 6.41 2.11
N HIS A 209 9.15 5.75 3.24
CA HIS A 209 9.31 4.30 3.32
C HIS A 209 7.94 3.65 3.46
N GLU A 210 7.74 2.59 2.72
CA GLU A 210 6.55 1.75 2.81
C GLU A 210 6.93 0.35 3.26
N PHE A 211 6.10 -0.25 4.11
CA PHE A 211 6.22 -1.67 4.39
C PHE A 211 5.24 -2.42 3.50
N GLN A 212 5.78 -3.34 2.73
CA GLN A 212 5.09 -4.08 1.69
C GLN A 212 5.13 -5.57 2.01
N THR A 213 3.96 -6.21 2.13
CA THR A 213 3.86 -7.66 2.34
C THR A 213 3.65 -8.37 1.01
N PHE A 214 4.48 -9.36 0.71
CA PHE A 214 4.36 -10.14 -0.52
C PHE A 214 3.12 -11.02 -0.50
N LEU A 215 2.27 -10.86 -1.51
CA LEU A 215 0.98 -11.57 -1.64
C LEU A 215 0.66 -11.88 -3.11
N PRO A 216 -0.10 -12.97 -3.37
CA PRO A 216 -0.65 -13.24 -4.71
C PRO A 216 -1.62 -12.16 -5.19
N ILE A 217 -2.43 -11.61 -4.27
CA ILE A 217 -3.33 -10.47 -4.51
C ILE A 217 -2.57 -9.20 -4.14
N TRP A 218 -2.48 -8.26 -5.06
CA TRP A 218 -1.54 -7.16 -5.01
C TRP A 218 -2.14 -5.82 -5.44
N GLU A 219 -1.60 -4.75 -4.88
CA GLU A 219 -1.80 -3.37 -5.34
C GLU A 219 -0.53 -2.84 -6.01
N ASP A 220 0.64 -3.24 -5.51
CA ASP A 220 1.94 -2.72 -5.87
C ASP A 220 2.89 -3.81 -6.39
N VAL A 221 3.91 -3.37 -7.08
CA VAL A 221 5.04 -4.21 -7.51
C VAL A 221 6.30 -3.64 -6.87
N ILE A 222 7.02 -4.48 -6.16
CA ILE A 222 8.30 -4.15 -5.54
C ILE A 222 9.44 -4.69 -6.37
N VAL A 223 10.41 -3.85 -6.64
CA VAL A 223 11.61 -4.15 -7.43
C VAL A 223 12.82 -4.21 -6.50
N MET A 224 13.58 -5.29 -6.56
CA MET A 224 14.63 -5.61 -5.61
C MET A 224 15.88 -6.17 -6.31
N ASP A 225 17.01 -6.07 -5.61
CA ASP A 225 18.23 -6.83 -5.88
C ASP A 225 18.89 -7.33 -4.58
N SER A 226 19.97 -8.09 -4.65
CA SER A 226 20.64 -8.66 -3.48
C SER A 226 21.51 -7.67 -2.69
N SER A 227 21.66 -6.42 -3.16
CA SER A 227 22.38 -5.35 -2.42
C SER A 227 21.55 -4.75 -1.27
N GLY A 228 20.26 -5.10 -1.18
CA GLY A 228 19.30 -4.43 -0.31
C GLY A 228 18.51 -3.30 -1.02
N TYR A 229 18.72 -3.09 -2.32
CA TYR A 229 17.86 -2.24 -3.13
C TYR A 229 16.44 -2.78 -3.10
N CYS A 230 15.49 -1.96 -2.65
CA CYS A 230 14.09 -2.33 -2.52
C CYS A 230 13.21 -1.09 -2.71
N TYR A 231 12.50 -1.03 -3.83
CA TYR A 231 11.75 0.15 -4.26
C TYR A 231 10.38 -0.23 -4.79
N ASN A 232 9.39 0.63 -4.57
CA ASN A 232 8.15 0.56 -5.32
C ASN A 232 8.46 0.81 -6.82
N LEU A 233 7.74 0.13 -7.72
CA LEU A 233 7.96 0.18 -9.18
C LEU A 233 8.03 1.63 -9.70
N GLU A 234 7.23 2.53 -9.16
CA GLU A 234 7.18 3.94 -9.55
C GLU A 234 8.50 4.70 -9.32
N LEU A 235 9.34 4.25 -8.37
CA LEU A 235 10.66 4.80 -8.10
C LEU A 235 11.80 3.93 -8.60
N ALA A 236 11.52 2.68 -8.91
CA ALA A 236 12.53 1.70 -9.25
C ALA A 236 13.29 2.09 -10.52
N SER A 237 14.58 1.79 -10.52
CA SER A 237 15.52 2.08 -11.61
C SER A 237 16.29 0.83 -11.99
N GLY A 238 16.53 0.65 -13.29
CA GLY A 238 17.28 -0.48 -13.80
C GLY A 238 17.94 -0.16 -15.13
N ILE A 239 18.82 -1.06 -15.57
CA ILE A 239 19.49 -0.97 -16.86
C ILE A 239 18.77 -1.87 -17.84
N ALA A 240 18.28 -1.29 -18.93
CA ALA A 240 17.58 -2.04 -19.97
C ALA A 240 18.52 -3.04 -20.65
N ASP A 241 17.98 -4.22 -20.96
CA ASP A 241 18.74 -5.25 -21.67
C ASP A 241 19.24 -4.77 -23.03
N GLU A 242 20.50 -5.03 -23.31
CA GLU A 242 21.07 -4.89 -24.65
C GLU A 242 20.38 -5.83 -25.62
N LYS A 243 19.98 -5.32 -26.79
CA LYS A 243 19.23 -6.10 -27.79
C LYS A 243 20.10 -6.41 -29.03
N ASN A 244 20.51 -5.38 -29.74
CA ASN A 244 21.25 -5.53 -31.01
C ASN A 244 22.44 -4.58 -31.13
N ILE A 245 23.09 -4.24 -30.04
CA ILE A 245 24.21 -3.27 -30.01
C ILE A 245 25.41 -3.70 -30.88
N SER A 246 25.55 -5.00 -31.18
CA SER A 246 26.55 -5.53 -32.07
C SER A 246 26.28 -5.27 -33.55
N GLU A 247 25.03 -4.88 -33.92
CA GLU A 247 24.70 -4.51 -35.30
C GLU A 247 25.51 -3.26 -35.71
N LYS A 248 25.89 -3.22 -37.00
CA LYS A 248 26.46 -2.00 -37.58
C LYS A 248 25.37 -0.95 -37.74
N GLU A 249 25.70 0.28 -37.41
CA GLU A 249 24.79 1.41 -37.69
C GLU A 249 24.62 1.60 -39.18
N GLU A 250 23.38 1.63 -39.64
CA GLU A 250 22.99 1.89 -41.01
C GLU A 250 22.58 3.36 -41.16
N LYS A 251 22.59 3.85 -42.39
CA LYS A 251 22.22 5.23 -42.69
C LYS A 251 20.72 5.42 -42.53
N LEU A 252 20.35 6.52 -41.86
CA LEU A 252 18.99 6.98 -41.76
C LEU A 252 18.33 7.12 -43.13
N GLU A 253 17.16 6.54 -43.31
CA GLU A 253 16.32 6.70 -44.50
C GLU A 253 14.90 7.12 -44.09
N ILE A 254 14.34 8.09 -44.83
CA ILE A 254 12.93 8.46 -44.75
C ILE A 254 12.21 7.79 -45.91
N ILE A 255 11.14 7.06 -45.60
CA ILE A 255 10.40 6.28 -46.59
C ILE A 255 8.90 6.67 -46.55
N ASP A 256 8.25 6.52 -47.67
CA ASP A 256 6.81 6.59 -47.73
C ASP A 256 6.20 5.34 -47.05
N SER A 257 5.24 5.55 -46.22
CA SER A 257 4.50 4.51 -45.50
C SER A 257 3.00 4.74 -45.64
N VAL A 258 2.16 3.92 -45.02
CA VAL A 258 0.72 4.08 -45.10
C VAL A 258 0.20 4.91 -43.93
N ALA A 259 -0.82 5.74 -44.18
CA ALA A 259 -1.35 6.67 -43.17
C ALA A 259 -2.00 5.97 -41.96
N GLU A 260 -2.39 4.70 -42.10
CA GLU A 260 -2.99 3.89 -41.05
C GLU A 260 -1.97 3.39 -40.01
N ILE A 261 -0.67 3.57 -40.23
CA ILE A 261 0.39 3.19 -39.27
C ILE A 261 0.50 4.26 -38.16
N VAL A 262 -0.60 4.48 -37.46
CA VAL A 262 -0.65 5.49 -36.36
C VAL A 262 -0.27 4.93 -35.00
N THR A 263 -0.12 3.61 -34.86
CA THR A 263 0.37 2.96 -33.64
C THR A 263 1.66 2.18 -33.92
N MET A 264 2.46 2.01 -32.87
CA MET A 264 3.76 1.33 -33.03
C MET A 264 3.59 -0.17 -33.27
N GLU A 265 2.51 -0.80 -32.81
CA GLU A 265 2.17 -2.19 -33.15
C GLU A 265 1.98 -2.34 -34.66
N LYS A 266 1.20 -1.44 -35.28
CA LYS A 266 1.03 -1.43 -36.72
C LYS A 266 2.33 -1.14 -37.46
N MET A 267 3.20 -0.29 -36.88
CA MET A 267 4.52 -0.03 -37.42
C MET A 267 5.42 -1.27 -37.33
N ALA A 268 5.40 -1.96 -36.17
CA ALA A 268 6.14 -3.21 -35.99
C ALA A 268 5.71 -4.30 -36.98
N ASP A 269 4.41 -4.44 -37.19
CA ASP A 269 3.83 -5.38 -38.18
C ASP A 269 4.24 -5.00 -39.61
N TYR A 270 4.17 -3.73 -39.97
CA TYR A 270 4.55 -3.23 -41.28
C TYR A 270 6.02 -3.48 -41.59
N PHE A 271 6.91 -3.18 -40.66
CA PHE A 271 8.35 -3.40 -40.80
C PHE A 271 8.80 -4.83 -40.49
N LYS A 272 7.90 -5.69 -40.01
CA LYS A 272 8.20 -7.05 -39.50
C LYS A 272 9.35 -7.04 -38.49
N ALA A 273 9.35 -6.07 -37.60
CA ALA A 273 10.38 -5.83 -36.60
C ALA A 273 9.79 -5.86 -35.17
N PRO A 274 10.57 -6.29 -34.17
CA PRO A 274 10.08 -6.36 -32.78
C PRO A 274 9.81 -4.96 -32.21
N LEU A 275 8.90 -4.86 -31.24
CA LEU A 275 8.50 -3.60 -30.60
C LEU A 275 9.67 -2.84 -29.97
N TRP A 276 10.65 -3.53 -29.40
CA TRP A 276 11.84 -2.88 -28.84
C TRP A 276 12.71 -2.15 -29.89
N LYS A 277 12.51 -2.42 -31.18
CA LYS A 277 13.18 -1.72 -32.30
C LYS A 277 12.39 -0.50 -32.78
N MET A 278 11.26 -0.18 -32.13
CA MET A 278 10.46 1.02 -32.37
C MET A 278 10.76 2.06 -31.31
N LEU A 279 10.67 3.35 -31.68
CA LEU A 279 10.77 4.46 -30.75
C LEU A 279 9.42 5.15 -30.59
N LYS A 280 9.18 5.69 -29.41
CA LYS A 280 8.06 6.59 -29.16
C LYS A 280 8.56 7.90 -28.56
N THR A 281 7.82 8.97 -28.85
CA THR A 281 8.01 10.30 -28.31
C THR A 281 6.75 10.71 -27.58
N VAL A 282 6.88 11.03 -26.30
CA VAL A 282 5.80 11.67 -25.53
C VAL A 282 6.14 13.15 -25.38
N VAL A 283 5.25 14.02 -25.85
CA VAL A 283 5.46 15.48 -25.83
C VAL A 283 4.66 16.10 -24.68
N TYR A 284 5.29 17.00 -23.98
CA TYR A 284 4.73 17.74 -22.85
C TYR A 284 4.83 19.25 -23.06
N LYS A 285 3.95 19.99 -22.40
CA LYS A 285 3.92 21.44 -22.37
C LYS A 285 4.01 21.92 -20.93
N THR A 286 4.97 22.81 -20.65
CA THR A 286 5.11 23.45 -19.34
C THR A 286 4.11 24.58 -19.16
N ASP A 287 3.90 25.04 -17.92
CA ASP A 287 3.02 26.17 -17.61
C ASP A 287 3.46 27.47 -18.31
N SER A 288 4.77 27.64 -18.55
CA SER A 288 5.30 28.76 -19.32
C SER A 288 5.11 28.62 -20.84
N GLY A 289 4.53 27.52 -21.30
CA GLY A 289 4.26 27.26 -22.73
C GLY A 289 5.42 26.69 -23.53
N LYS A 290 6.54 26.27 -22.88
CA LYS A 290 7.63 25.57 -23.54
C LYS A 290 7.24 24.11 -23.78
N TYR A 291 7.77 23.55 -24.88
CA TYR A 291 7.57 22.13 -25.18
C TYR A 291 8.84 21.34 -24.90
N PHE A 292 8.67 20.18 -24.31
CA PHE A 292 9.73 19.19 -24.19
C PHE A 292 9.19 17.80 -24.53
N SER A 293 10.09 16.88 -24.86
CA SER A 293 9.72 15.49 -25.13
C SER A 293 10.59 14.51 -24.36
N ILE A 294 10.00 13.35 -24.11
CA ILE A 294 10.70 12.16 -23.63
C ILE A 294 10.69 11.12 -24.76
N ILE A 295 11.86 10.69 -25.15
CA ILE A 295 12.10 9.68 -26.20
C ILE A 295 12.49 8.38 -25.51
N LEU A 296 11.81 7.29 -25.81
CA LEU A 296 12.12 5.98 -25.24
C LEU A 296 11.77 4.84 -26.22
N ARG A 297 12.22 3.63 -25.90
CA ARG A 297 11.82 2.43 -26.62
C ARG A 297 10.33 2.19 -26.46
N TRP A 298 9.68 1.68 -27.52
CA TRP A 298 8.25 1.46 -27.50
C TRP A 298 7.78 0.40 -26.49
N ASP A 299 8.58 -0.62 -26.25
CA ASP A 299 8.28 -1.69 -25.30
C ASP A 299 8.36 -1.28 -23.83
N LEU A 300 8.67 -0.01 -23.52
CA LEU A 300 8.76 0.56 -22.19
C LEU A 300 7.73 1.69 -22.02
N ASP A 301 7.22 1.86 -20.81
CA ASP A 301 6.33 2.96 -20.48
C ASP A 301 7.07 4.12 -19.81
N VAL A 302 6.59 5.35 -20.07
CA VAL A 302 7.12 6.55 -19.43
C VAL A 302 6.67 6.55 -17.96
N ASN A 303 7.61 6.71 -17.07
CA ASN A 303 7.34 6.96 -15.68
C ASN A 303 7.16 8.48 -15.46
N GLU A 304 5.90 8.90 -15.39
CA GLU A 304 5.54 10.32 -15.24
C GLU A 304 6.14 10.95 -13.98
N LEU A 305 6.29 10.19 -12.90
CA LEU A 305 6.87 10.64 -11.65
C LEU A 305 8.37 10.97 -11.79
N LYS A 306 9.13 10.09 -12.47
CA LYS A 306 10.55 10.34 -12.76
C LYS A 306 10.72 11.57 -13.66
N VAL A 307 9.84 11.71 -14.65
CA VAL A 307 9.80 12.90 -15.53
C VAL A 307 9.50 14.14 -14.72
N GLU A 308 8.49 14.11 -13.83
CA GLU A 308 8.14 15.24 -12.97
C GLU A 308 9.33 15.68 -12.10
N LYS A 309 9.96 14.75 -11.40
CA LYS A 309 11.13 15.03 -10.56
C LYS A 309 12.28 15.66 -11.37
N PHE A 310 12.53 15.11 -12.55
CA PHE A 310 13.58 15.63 -13.44
C PHE A 310 13.26 17.05 -13.95
N ILE A 311 12.07 17.28 -14.42
CA ILE A 311 11.64 18.57 -15.01
C ILE A 311 11.54 19.64 -13.92
N ARG A 312 10.98 19.35 -12.76
CA ARG A 312 10.92 20.28 -11.62
C ARG A 312 12.33 20.69 -11.16
N LYS A 313 13.26 19.75 -11.08
CA LYS A 313 14.66 20.07 -10.74
C LYS A 313 15.32 20.96 -11.80
N LYS A 314 14.98 20.80 -13.07
CA LYS A 314 15.63 21.49 -14.19
C LYS A 314 14.98 22.85 -14.53
N PHE A 315 13.66 22.96 -14.46
CA PHE A 315 12.91 24.13 -14.89
C PHE A 315 12.09 24.80 -13.78
N SER A 316 11.87 24.12 -12.65
CA SER A 316 10.99 24.57 -11.55
C SER A 316 9.53 24.85 -12.03
N GLU A 317 9.07 24.10 -13.04
CA GLU A 317 7.76 24.26 -13.67
C GLU A 317 6.94 22.98 -13.59
N TRP A 318 5.61 23.11 -13.57
CA TRP A 318 4.67 22.02 -13.83
C TRP A 318 4.47 21.84 -15.33
N PHE A 319 3.95 20.69 -15.71
CA PHE A 319 3.68 20.37 -17.11
C PHE A 319 2.46 19.44 -17.25
N LYS A 320 1.99 19.34 -18.49
CA LYS A 320 0.95 18.40 -18.90
C LYS A 320 1.30 17.82 -20.26
N GLN A 321 0.72 16.68 -20.59
CA GLN A 321 0.88 16.10 -21.93
C GLN A 321 0.32 17.05 -22.98
N ALA A 322 1.05 17.24 -24.08
CA ALA A 322 0.65 18.10 -25.18
C ALA A 322 -0.62 17.57 -25.87
N THR A 323 -1.52 18.49 -26.22
CA THR A 323 -2.75 18.21 -26.96
C THR A 323 -2.47 18.04 -28.46
N GLU A 324 -3.46 17.59 -29.21
CA GLU A 324 -3.35 17.54 -30.69
C GLU A 324 -3.17 18.94 -31.29
N GLU A 325 -3.82 19.95 -30.74
CA GLU A 325 -3.64 21.35 -31.14
C GLU A 325 -2.24 21.86 -30.90
N ASP A 326 -1.63 21.47 -29.74
CA ASP A 326 -0.23 21.78 -29.45
C ASP A 326 0.70 21.15 -30.51
N LEU A 327 0.47 19.88 -30.87
CA LEU A 327 1.28 19.18 -31.87
C LEU A 327 1.13 19.81 -33.28
N GLN A 328 -0.06 20.28 -33.65
CA GLN A 328 -0.28 21.01 -34.90
C GLN A 328 0.51 22.32 -34.94
N THR A 329 0.57 23.06 -33.82
CA THR A 329 1.39 24.28 -33.73
C THR A 329 2.89 24.01 -33.89
N LEU A 330 3.32 22.79 -33.56
CA LEU A 330 4.70 22.28 -33.70
C LEU A 330 4.98 21.67 -35.10
N TRP A 331 4.01 21.74 -36.01
CA TRP A 331 4.10 21.16 -37.36
C TRP A 331 4.41 19.66 -37.36
N THR A 332 3.80 18.93 -36.41
CA THR A 332 3.93 17.47 -36.31
C THR A 332 2.57 16.83 -36.03
N VAL A 333 2.51 15.51 -36.07
CA VAL A 333 1.27 14.74 -35.92
C VAL A 333 1.48 13.66 -34.86
N ARG A 334 0.46 13.42 -34.07
CA ARG A 334 0.46 12.36 -33.06
C ARG A 334 0.84 11.00 -33.70
N GLY A 335 1.73 10.28 -33.03
CA GLY A 335 2.29 9.00 -33.51
C GLY A 335 3.45 9.13 -34.48
N PHE A 336 3.77 10.33 -34.98
CA PHE A 336 4.86 10.55 -35.95
C PHE A 336 5.92 11.54 -35.46
N VAL A 337 5.85 12.00 -34.22
CA VAL A 337 6.80 12.96 -33.64
C VAL A 337 8.19 12.37 -33.56
N THR A 338 9.13 12.91 -34.36
CA THR A 338 10.50 12.42 -34.44
C THR A 338 11.47 13.58 -34.42
N PRO A 339 12.19 13.82 -33.30
CA PRO A 339 13.12 14.94 -33.16
C PRO A 339 14.49 14.62 -33.78
N LEU A 340 14.54 14.55 -35.09
CA LEU A 340 15.79 14.46 -35.85
C LEU A 340 16.54 15.80 -35.81
N LYS A 341 17.89 15.77 -35.86
CA LYS A 341 18.75 16.96 -35.86
C LYS A 341 18.37 18.01 -36.91
N ASN A 342 17.82 17.57 -38.01
CA ASN A 342 17.40 18.44 -39.11
C ASN A 342 15.91 18.77 -39.09
N SER A 343 15.18 18.43 -38.00
CA SER A 343 13.77 18.80 -37.84
C SER A 343 13.67 20.23 -37.35
N ASN A 344 12.69 20.97 -37.87
CA ASN A 344 12.39 22.33 -37.39
C ASN A 344 11.50 22.37 -36.14
N LEU A 345 11.44 21.25 -35.39
CA LEU A 345 10.63 21.14 -34.18
C LEU A 345 11.22 22.00 -33.06
N LYS A 346 10.41 22.90 -32.52
CA LYS A 346 10.78 23.71 -31.34
C LYS A 346 10.45 22.96 -30.05
N ILE A 347 11.13 21.82 -29.82
CA ILE A 347 10.94 20.94 -28.68
C ILE A 347 12.29 20.68 -28.04
N ILE A 348 12.36 20.75 -26.71
CA ILE A 348 13.56 20.34 -25.94
C ILE A 348 13.45 18.83 -25.74
N ASN A 349 14.42 18.06 -26.26
CA ASN A 349 14.30 16.62 -26.28
C ASN A 349 15.19 15.97 -25.22
N PHE A 350 14.59 15.14 -24.40
CA PHE A 350 15.26 14.26 -23.46
C PHE A 350 15.08 12.82 -23.90
N ALA A 351 16.06 11.99 -23.69
CA ALA A 351 16.02 10.59 -24.07
C ALA A 351 16.22 9.66 -22.89
N ASP A 352 15.46 8.59 -22.87
CA ASP A 352 15.64 7.53 -21.91
C ASP A 352 16.94 6.75 -22.18
N GLU A 353 17.63 6.33 -21.12
CA GLU A 353 18.89 5.59 -21.24
C GLU A 353 18.75 4.27 -22.02
N SER A 354 17.55 3.68 -22.07
CA SER A 354 17.24 2.46 -22.81
C SER A 354 17.54 2.59 -24.33
N LEU A 355 17.56 3.81 -24.85
CA LEU A 355 17.93 4.02 -26.27
C LEU A 355 19.34 3.51 -26.58
N LYS A 356 20.24 3.50 -25.60
CA LYS A 356 21.62 3.02 -25.76
C LYS A 356 21.71 1.50 -26.02
N SER A 357 20.63 0.77 -25.78
CA SER A 357 20.55 -0.69 -25.87
C SER A 357 20.20 -1.22 -27.28
N VAL A 358 19.88 -0.36 -28.24
CA VAL A 358 19.41 -0.73 -29.58
C VAL A 358 20.02 0.18 -30.64
N LYS A 359 20.22 -0.36 -31.84
CA LYS A 359 20.64 0.35 -33.05
C LYS A 359 19.59 0.19 -34.15
N ASN A 360 19.61 1.12 -35.11
CA ASN A 360 18.77 1.07 -36.31
C ASN A 360 17.27 1.00 -36.00
N TYR A 361 16.78 1.96 -35.23
CA TYR A 361 15.38 2.06 -34.88
C TYR A 361 14.46 2.40 -36.05
N PHE A 362 13.18 2.04 -35.91
CA PHE A 362 12.10 2.52 -36.76
C PHE A 362 11.27 3.58 -36.00
N TRP A 363 10.80 4.60 -36.74
CA TRP A 363 10.05 5.69 -36.14
C TRP A 363 9.15 6.40 -37.17
N GLY A 364 8.30 7.33 -36.72
CA GLY A 364 7.63 8.29 -37.58
C GLY A 364 8.60 9.28 -38.23
N ALA A 365 8.12 10.14 -39.09
CA ALA A 365 8.89 11.19 -39.74
C ALA A 365 8.18 12.55 -39.77
N ASN A 366 7.53 12.93 -38.66
CA ASN A 366 6.81 14.21 -38.47
C ASN A 366 5.66 14.49 -39.44
N SER A 367 5.27 13.53 -40.27
CA SER A 367 4.23 13.66 -41.28
C SER A 367 3.45 12.36 -41.41
N LEU A 368 2.15 12.47 -41.71
CA LEU A 368 1.34 11.31 -42.06
C LEU A 368 1.94 10.58 -43.25
N ALA A 369 1.83 9.25 -43.23
CA ALA A 369 2.33 8.37 -44.29
C ALA A 369 3.83 8.47 -44.56
N LYS A 370 4.63 8.95 -43.60
CA LYS A 370 6.09 8.92 -43.66
C LYS A 370 6.69 8.28 -42.40
N SER A 371 7.66 7.41 -42.60
CA SER A 371 8.38 6.74 -41.53
C SER A 371 9.89 6.82 -41.75
N SER A 372 10.61 6.74 -40.63
CA SER A 372 12.07 6.70 -40.61
C SER A 372 12.53 5.26 -40.30
N LYS A 373 13.53 4.76 -40.99
CA LYS A 373 14.24 3.52 -40.65
C LYS A 373 15.70 3.79 -40.39
N ASN A 374 16.37 2.89 -39.67
CA ASN A 374 17.77 2.98 -39.30
C ASN A 374 18.10 4.26 -38.51
N VAL A 375 17.17 4.70 -37.66
CA VAL A 375 17.40 5.85 -36.77
C VAL A 375 18.38 5.44 -35.68
N ASN A 376 19.45 6.19 -35.52
CA ASN A 376 20.44 6.00 -34.47
C ASN A 376 20.51 7.22 -33.56
N ILE A 377 21.10 7.10 -32.38
CA ILE A 377 21.25 8.19 -31.41
C ILE A 377 21.95 9.40 -32.08
N SER A 378 22.90 9.14 -32.97
CA SER A 378 23.63 10.17 -33.73
C SER A 378 22.75 11.05 -34.62
N ASP A 379 21.55 10.56 -35.00
CA ASP A 379 20.61 11.29 -35.85
C ASP A 379 19.67 12.19 -35.08
N LEU A 380 19.60 12.02 -33.77
CA LEU A 380 18.62 12.67 -32.89
C LEU A 380 19.16 13.96 -32.25
N ASP A 381 18.28 14.94 -32.08
CA ASP A 381 18.54 16.17 -31.33
C ASP A 381 18.18 15.95 -29.85
N ILE A 382 19.10 15.36 -29.09
CA ILE A 382 18.93 15.02 -27.66
C ILE A 382 19.75 15.98 -26.83
N LEU A 383 19.11 16.68 -25.89
CA LEU A 383 19.78 17.56 -24.93
C LEU A 383 20.48 16.75 -23.83
N GLU A 384 19.77 15.78 -23.25
CA GLU A 384 20.26 15.00 -22.11
C GLU A 384 19.57 13.63 -22.03
N PHE A 385 20.31 12.65 -21.52
CA PHE A 385 19.78 11.33 -21.19
C PHE A 385 19.38 11.26 -19.71
N GLY A 386 18.31 10.52 -19.43
CA GLY A 386 17.84 10.26 -18.06
C GLY A 386 17.17 8.90 -17.94
N ASP A 387 16.81 8.55 -16.72
CA ASP A 387 16.00 7.39 -16.42
C ASP A 387 14.52 7.81 -16.35
N PHE A 388 13.78 7.55 -17.42
CA PHE A 388 12.39 7.96 -17.58
C PHE A 388 11.41 6.81 -17.75
N ASN A 389 11.90 5.57 -17.75
CA ASN A 389 11.05 4.39 -17.92
C ASN A 389 10.67 3.75 -16.60
N GLU A 390 9.61 2.94 -16.63
CA GLU A 390 9.37 1.92 -15.62
C GLU A 390 10.22 0.69 -15.98
N PRO A 391 11.04 0.15 -15.05
CA PRO A 391 11.78 -1.05 -15.31
C PRO A 391 10.84 -2.26 -15.46
N ILE A 392 11.21 -3.18 -16.32
CA ILE A 392 10.47 -4.43 -16.56
C ILE A 392 11.33 -5.64 -16.22
N GLU A 393 10.70 -6.81 -16.12
CA GLU A 393 11.43 -8.07 -15.93
C GLU A 393 12.52 -8.25 -16.99
N GLY A 394 13.70 -8.68 -16.55
CA GLY A 394 14.89 -8.80 -17.39
C GLY A 394 15.83 -7.60 -17.30
N PHE A 395 15.44 -6.47 -16.72
CA PHE A 395 16.38 -5.37 -16.47
C PHE A 395 17.46 -5.79 -15.47
N THR A 396 18.63 -5.20 -15.61
CA THR A 396 19.78 -5.45 -14.73
C THR A 396 19.86 -4.39 -13.64
N SER A 397 20.25 -4.80 -12.44
CA SER A 397 20.51 -3.90 -11.31
C SER A 397 21.56 -2.84 -11.69
N ARG A 398 21.39 -1.61 -11.18
CA ARG A 398 22.42 -0.57 -11.26
C ARG A 398 23.49 -0.74 -10.19
N ASN A 399 23.21 -1.50 -9.14
CA ASN A 399 24.09 -1.69 -7.98
C ASN A 399 25.01 -2.90 -8.14
N ILE A 400 24.51 -3.97 -8.79
CA ILE A 400 25.22 -5.24 -8.92
C ILE A 400 25.35 -5.62 -10.39
N PRO A 401 26.55 -5.63 -10.93
CA PRO A 401 26.79 -5.99 -12.34
C PRO A 401 26.21 -7.38 -12.69
N ASN A 402 25.50 -7.46 -13.79
CA ASN A 402 24.90 -8.67 -14.36
C ASN A 402 23.80 -9.33 -13.50
N GLU A 403 23.42 -8.77 -12.35
CA GLU A 403 22.28 -9.25 -11.59
C GLU A 403 20.98 -8.69 -12.16
N LYS A 404 20.00 -9.58 -12.36
CA LYS A 404 18.68 -9.18 -12.82
C LYS A 404 17.84 -8.68 -11.65
N LEU A 405 17.07 -7.62 -11.87
CA LEU A 405 16.08 -7.14 -10.93
C LEU A 405 15.00 -8.19 -10.70
N VAL A 406 14.60 -8.33 -9.45
CA VAL A 406 13.52 -9.22 -9.02
C VAL A 406 12.26 -8.40 -8.78
N PHE A 407 11.16 -8.82 -9.40
CA PHE A 407 9.85 -8.18 -9.27
C PHE A 407 8.94 -9.03 -8.40
N LYS A 408 8.37 -8.47 -7.36
CA LYS A 408 7.43 -9.16 -6.47
C LYS A 408 6.15 -8.35 -6.30
N ARG A 409 5.03 -9.05 -6.37
CA ARG A 409 3.72 -8.49 -6.05
C ARG A 409 3.58 -8.32 -4.55
N ALA A 410 3.07 -7.18 -4.12
CA ALA A 410 2.95 -6.84 -2.71
C ALA A 410 1.73 -5.97 -2.44
N SER A 411 1.36 -5.87 -1.17
CA SER A 411 0.38 -4.90 -0.68
C SER A 411 0.99 -4.04 0.39
N GLU A 412 0.84 -2.73 0.26
CA GLU A 412 1.23 -1.75 1.27
C GLU A 412 0.41 -1.97 2.54
N VAL A 413 1.09 -2.20 3.65
CA VAL A 413 0.49 -2.34 4.98
C VAL A 413 0.77 -1.14 5.87
N TRP A 414 1.75 -0.31 5.49
CA TRP A 414 2.28 0.76 6.30
C TRP A 414 3.12 1.76 5.52
N ASN A 415 3.10 3.04 5.95
CA ASN A 415 3.95 4.08 5.40
C ASN A 415 4.55 4.99 6.49
N ILE A 416 5.67 5.61 6.17
CA ILE A 416 6.36 6.60 7.01
C ILE A 416 6.69 7.80 6.13
N PHE A 417 6.27 8.99 6.56
CA PHE A 417 6.53 10.23 5.86
C PHE A 417 7.30 11.22 6.71
N HIS A 418 8.35 11.78 6.15
CA HIS A 418 8.98 12.98 6.68
C HIS A 418 8.19 14.21 6.22
N LEU A 419 7.60 14.91 7.16
CA LEU A 419 6.75 16.07 6.88
C LEU A 419 7.51 17.41 6.98
N TRP A 420 8.77 17.36 7.42
CA TRP A 420 9.58 18.55 7.67
C TRP A 420 8.83 19.53 8.58
N ASN A 421 8.95 20.83 8.29
CA ASN A 421 8.18 21.89 8.92
C ASN A 421 6.93 22.31 8.12
N LYS A 422 6.47 21.46 7.17
CA LYS A 422 5.32 21.74 6.30
C LYS A 422 4.04 22.05 7.07
N TYR A 423 3.85 21.41 8.22
CA TYR A 423 2.71 21.64 9.12
C TYR A 423 3.08 22.55 10.29
N THR A 424 4.20 22.33 10.91
CA THR A 424 4.62 23.06 12.12
C THR A 424 4.81 24.55 11.87
N LYS A 425 5.36 24.93 10.70
CA LYS A 425 5.59 26.31 10.33
C LYS A 425 4.31 27.11 10.08
N PRO A 426 3.33 26.66 9.26
CA PRO A 426 2.06 27.37 9.07
C PRO A 426 1.26 27.53 10.37
N PHE A 427 1.32 26.55 11.28
CA PHE A 427 0.69 26.64 12.60
C PHE A 427 1.48 27.53 13.58
N GLY A 428 2.70 27.96 13.22
CA GLY A 428 3.53 28.86 14.03
C GLY A 428 4.08 28.19 15.29
N ILE A 429 4.47 26.92 15.22
CA ILE A 429 5.14 26.22 16.33
C ILE A 429 6.57 26.77 16.44
N THR A 430 6.93 27.25 17.64
CA THR A 430 8.26 27.71 17.99
C THR A 430 8.63 27.22 19.38
N TYR A 431 9.92 27.04 19.64
CA TYR A 431 10.42 26.67 20.96
C TYR A 431 11.67 27.45 21.32
N LEU A 432 12.01 27.49 22.60
CA LEU A 432 13.29 28.07 23.09
C LEU A 432 14.35 26.98 23.11
N ASP A 433 15.50 27.25 22.48
CA ASP A 433 16.70 26.40 22.55
C ASP A 433 17.40 26.49 23.92
N GLU A 434 18.50 25.77 24.10
CA GLU A 434 19.29 25.77 25.32
C GLU A 434 19.87 27.16 25.70
N ASN A 435 19.94 28.06 24.72
CA ASN A 435 20.44 29.43 24.88
C ASN A 435 19.29 30.45 25.00
N ASN A 436 18.06 30.03 25.20
CA ASN A 436 16.86 30.87 25.23
C ASN A 436 16.60 31.62 23.90
N LYS A 437 17.09 31.12 22.78
CA LYS A 437 16.80 31.65 21.45
C LYS A 437 15.59 30.97 20.88
N THR A 438 14.66 31.73 20.28
CA THR A 438 13.51 31.19 19.59
C THR A 438 13.93 30.47 18.31
N VAL A 439 13.50 29.23 18.16
CA VAL A 439 13.63 28.39 16.96
C VAL A 439 12.26 28.13 16.38
N ASP A 440 12.10 28.32 15.07
CA ASP A 440 10.85 28.15 14.30
C ASP A 440 10.88 26.92 13.39
N ASN A 441 11.90 26.09 13.51
CA ASN A 441 12.04 24.85 12.76
C ASN A 441 11.82 23.65 13.69
N VAL A 442 10.62 23.10 13.68
CA VAL A 442 10.27 21.83 14.35
C VAL A 442 10.01 20.80 13.26
N GLU A 443 10.83 19.76 13.22
CA GLU A 443 10.69 18.65 12.28
C GLU A 443 9.53 17.75 12.71
N MET A 444 8.68 17.37 11.74
CA MET A 444 7.51 16.52 11.99
C MET A 444 7.57 15.26 11.13
N TRP A 445 7.13 14.16 11.69
CA TRP A 445 6.97 12.88 11.00
C TRP A 445 5.61 12.27 11.26
N CYS A 446 5.12 11.49 10.29
CA CYS A 446 3.93 10.67 10.51
C CYS A 446 4.17 9.22 10.07
N TYR A 447 3.43 8.32 10.73
CA TYR A 447 3.62 6.87 10.63
C TYR A 447 2.25 6.18 10.60
N GLY A 448 1.83 5.75 9.43
CA GLY A 448 0.50 5.18 9.24
C GLY A 448 0.49 3.67 9.11
N ILE A 449 -0.26 2.94 9.96
CA ILE A 449 -0.62 1.54 9.73
C ILE A 449 -2.07 1.47 9.26
N TRP A 450 -2.31 0.87 8.13
CA TRP A 450 -3.65 0.58 7.63
C TRP A 450 -4.23 -0.67 8.34
N VAL A 451 -4.72 -0.52 9.57
CA VAL A 451 -5.10 -1.67 10.42
C VAL A 451 -6.12 -2.58 9.75
N SER A 452 -7.16 -2.02 9.13
CA SER A 452 -8.14 -2.83 8.39
C SER A 452 -7.54 -3.48 7.14
N ARG A 453 -6.66 -2.80 6.39
CA ARG A 453 -5.93 -3.40 5.26
C ARG A 453 -5.00 -4.53 5.74
N LEU A 454 -4.23 -4.30 6.80
CA LEU A 454 -3.36 -5.29 7.42
C LEU A 454 -4.14 -6.56 7.82
N MET A 455 -5.32 -6.41 8.39
CA MET A 455 -6.22 -7.53 8.70
C MET A 455 -6.61 -8.34 7.44
N TRP A 456 -6.88 -7.67 6.30
CA TRP A 456 -7.16 -8.32 5.02
C TRP A 456 -5.93 -8.99 4.41
N VAL A 457 -4.78 -8.31 4.47
CA VAL A 457 -3.48 -8.87 4.05
C VAL A 457 -3.20 -10.16 4.81
N MET A 458 -3.44 -10.17 6.12
CA MET A 458 -3.31 -11.37 6.94
C MET A 458 -4.31 -12.46 6.55
N ALA A 459 -5.56 -12.10 6.21
CA ALA A 459 -6.55 -13.07 5.74
C ALA A 459 -6.11 -13.76 4.44
N GLU A 460 -5.52 -13.01 3.51
CA GLU A 460 -4.94 -13.54 2.27
C GLU A 460 -3.66 -14.36 2.53
N TYR A 461 -2.79 -13.85 3.39
CA TYR A 461 -1.51 -14.48 3.69
C TYR A 461 -1.66 -15.84 4.38
N PHE A 462 -2.61 -15.93 5.32
CA PHE A 462 -2.90 -17.16 6.06
C PHE A 462 -4.04 -18.00 5.46
N MET A 463 -4.50 -17.65 4.26
CA MET A 463 -5.55 -18.38 3.58
C MET A 463 -5.11 -19.78 3.19
N THR A 464 -6.00 -20.77 3.44
CA THR A 464 -5.92 -22.13 2.91
C THR A 464 -7.10 -22.37 1.95
N GLU A 465 -7.25 -23.57 1.43
CA GLU A 465 -8.41 -23.92 0.59
C GLU A 465 -9.75 -23.77 1.32
N ASN A 466 -9.77 -23.95 2.64
CA ASN A 466 -11.02 -24.10 3.40
C ASN A 466 -11.21 -23.09 4.54
N TRP A 467 -10.16 -22.47 5.05
CA TRP A 467 -10.18 -21.56 6.19
C TRP A 467 -9.03 -20.56 6.15
N ILE A 468 -9.04 -19.62 7.09
CA ILE A 468 -7.93 -18.70 7.32
C ILE A 468 -7.20 -19.15 8.59
N ALA A 469 -5.92 -19.52 8.45
CA ALA A 469 -5.10 -20.09 9.52
C ALA A 469 -4.51 -19.00 10.43
N TRP A 470 -5.34 -18.29 11.18
CA TRP A 470 -4.92 -17.18 12.05
C TRP A 470 -3.81 -17.58 13.01
N PRO A 471 -2.77 -16.75 13.21
CA PRO A 471 -1.88 -16.87 14.37
C PRO A 471 -2.66 -16.87 15.69
N GLU A 472 -2.18 -17.57 16.70
CA GLU A 472 -2.92 -17.76 17.97
C GLU A 472 -3.29 -16.43 18.65
N ASN A 473 -2.38 -15.46 18.64
CA ASN A 473 -2.58 -14.14 19.23
C ASN A 473 -3.52 -13.21 18.43
N VAL A 474 -3.87 -13.59 17.20
CA VAL A 474 -4.79 -12.85 16.31
C VAL A 474 -6.14 -13.54 16.20
N ALA A 475 -6.18 -14.88 16.40
CA ALA A 475 -7.42 -15.66 16.34
C ALA A 475 -8.54 -15.03 17.20
N PRO A 476 -9.83 -15.09 16.76
CA PRO A 476 -10.91 -14.42 17.49
C PRO A 476 -11.11 -14.95 18.91
N TYR A 477 -10.81 -16.20 19.16
CA TYR A 477 -10.78 -16.87 20.46
C TYR A 477 -9.63 -17.85 20.52
N THR A 478 -9.16 -18.16 21.74
CA THR A 478 -8.06 -19.12 21.95
C THR A 478 -8.55 -20.55 22.13
N HIS A 479 -9.75 -20.73 22.70
CA HIS A 479 -10.30 -22.05 23.00
C HIS A 479 -11.74 -22.19 22.52
N TYR A 480 -12.09 -23.38 22.04
CA TYR A 480 -13.42 -23.78 21.63
C TYR A 480 -13.81 -25.08 22.32
N ILE A 481 -14.78 -25.03 23.23
CA ILE A 481 -15.26 -26.18 23.99
C ILE A 481 -16.53 -26.73 23.33
N ILE A 482 -16.46 -27.96 22.83
CA ILE A 482 -17.57 -28.71 22.26
C ILE A 482 -18.18 -29.58 23.35
N ILE A 483 -19.47 -29.39 23.62
CA ILE A 483 -20.25 -30.24 24.53
C ILE A 483 -21.08 -31.23 23.70
N ILE A 484 -20.97 -32.52 23.99
CA ILE A 484 -21.71 -33.57 23.26
C ILE A 484 -23.08 -33.83 23.90
N TRP A 485 -23.21 -33.76 25.22
CA TRP A 485 -24.45 -34.04 25.96
C TRP A 485 -24.76 -32.95 26.98
N GLU A 486 -26.05 -32.65 27.21
CA GLU A 486 -26.52 -31.53 28.04
C GLU A 486 -26.04 -31.65 29.51
N GLU A 487 -25.99 -32.85 30.04
CA GLU A 487 -25.47 -33.17 31.42
C GLU A 487 -24.01 -32.74 31.63
N ASN A 488 -23.29 -32.42 30.58
CA ASN A 488 -21.89 -32.00 30.63
C ASN A 488 -21.70 -30.46 30.67
N ILE A 489 -22.77 -29.71 30.60
CA ILE A 489 -22.71 -28.24 30.54
C ILE A 489 -22.02 -27.65 31.78
N GLU A 490 -22.37 -28.09 32.97
CA GLU A 490 -21.78 -27.56 34.23
C GLU A 490 -20.26 -27.77 34.30
N LYS A 491 -19.78 -28.96 33.88
CA LYS A 491 -18.34 -29.25 33.84
C LYS A 491 -17.62 -28.41 32.80
N ALA A 492 -18.23 -28.22 31.61
CA ALA A 492 -17.70 -27.37 30.57
C ALA A 492 -17.63 -25.88 30.98
N GLU A 493 -18.64 -25.41 31.71
CA GLU A 493 -18.64 -24.06 32.27
C GLU A 493 -17.56 -23.87 33.33
N LYS A 494 -17.31 -24.87 34.15
CA LYS A 494 -16.22 -24.83 35.14
C LYS A 494 -14.88 -24.71 34.44
N LEU A 495 -14.60 -25.60 33.48
CA LEU A 495 -13.37 -25.56 32.68
C LEU A 495 -13.22 -24.23 31.94
N ALA A 496 -14.30 -23.70 31.36
CA ALA A 496 -14.25 -22.42 30.69
C ALA A 496 -13.86 -21.27 31.63
N LYS A 497 -14.38 -21.26 32.87
CA LYS A 497 -14.01 -20.25 33.88
C LYS A 497 -12.56 -20.42 34.36
N GLU A 498 -12.06 -21.64 34.46
CA GLU A 498 -10.66 -21.91 34.78
C GLU A 498 -9.73 -21.36 33.67
N LEU A 499 -10.03 -21.63 32.41
CA LEU A 499 -9.28 -21.08 31.27
C LEU A 499 -9.34 -19.55 31.24
N GLU A 500 -10.50 -18.94 31.54
CA GLU A 500 -10.63 -17.48 31.61
C GLU A 500 -9.79 -16.88 32.74
N SER A 501 -9.65 -17.57 33.87
CA SER A 501 -8.78 -17.14 34.96
C SER A 501 -7.29 -17.11 34.56
N GLU A 502 -6.91 -17.88 33.52
CA GLU A 502 -5.59 -17.89 32.87
C GLU A 502 -5.50 -16.92 31.68
N TRP A 503 -6.40 -15.96 31.59
CA TRP A 503 -6.45 -14.98 30.49
C TRP A 503 -6.73 -15.57 29.10
N LYS A 504 -7.31 -16.78 29.03
CA LYS A 504 -7.73 -17.40 27.78
C LYS A 504 -9.13 -16.90 27.38
N THR A 505 -9.38 -16.79 26.09
CA THR A 505 -10.70 -16.45 25.56
C THR A 505 -11.42 -17.70 25.09
N VAL A 506 -12.66 -17.92 25.55
CA VAL A 506 -13.34 -19.22 25.38
C VAL A 506 -14.68 -19.08 24.67
N ILE A 507 -14.89 -19.94 23.67
CA ILE A 507 -16.21 -20.25 23.09
C ILE A 507 -16.72 -21.54 23.73
N LEU A 508 -17.94 -21.52 24.23
CA LEU A 508 -18.66 -22.69 24.72
C LEU A 508 -19.76 -23.05 23.73
N ASP A 509 -19.62 -24.17 23.01
CA ASP A 509 -20.65 -24.66 22.09
C ASP A 509 -21.65 -25.56 22.81
N ASP A 510 -22.62 -24.91 23.40
CA ASP A 510 -23.74 -25.46 24.17
C ASP A 510 -25.01 -25.64 23.33
N ARG A 511 -24.91 -25.67 21.99
CA ARG A 511 -26.05 -25.86 21.09
C ARG A 511 -26.45 -27.34 21.06
N MET A 512 -27.57 -27.70 21.70
CA MET A 512 -28.03 -29.10 21.86
C MET A 512 -29.10 -29.51 20.85
N TRP A 513 -29.43 -28.65 19.88
CA TRP A 513 -30.44 -28.97 18.88
C TRP A 513 -29.95 -29.99 17.85
N LYS A 514 -30.84 -30.87 17.37
CA LYS A 514 -30.54 -31.96 16.43
C LYS A 514 -29.71 -31.58 15.18
N LYS A 515 -29.73 -30.30 14.78
CA LYS A 515 -28.95 -29.81 13.66
C LYS A 515 -27.47 -29.51 13.97
N PHE A 516 -27.07 -29.48 15.25
CA PHE A 516 -25.70 -29.17 15.72
C PHE A 516 -25.01 -30.40 16.29
N TRP A 517 -24.83 -31.44 15.47
CA TRP A 517 -24.01 -32.58 15.82
C TRP A 517 -22.54 -32.23 15.91
N PHE A 518 -21.74 -33.12 16.51
CA PHE A 518 -20.29 -32.94 16.64
C PHE A 518 -19.61 -32.45 15.36
N GLY A 519 -19.91 -33.06 14.20
CA GLY A 519 -19.34 -32.66 12.91
C GLY A 519 -19.60 -31.19 12.55
N GLN A 520 -20.80 -30.66 12.83
CA GLN A 520 -21.08 -29.23 12.59
C GLN A 520 -20.32 -28.33 13.55
N LYS A 521 -20.27 -28.71 14.85
CA LYS A 521 -19.53 -27.97 15.88
C LYS A 521 -18.03 -27.96 15.58
N ALA A 522 -17.46 -29.08 15.17
CA ALA A 522 -16.08 -29.21 14.75
C ALA A 522 -15.78 -28.35 13.50
N SER A 523 -16.68 -28.39 12.51
CA SER A 523 -16.56 -27.58 11.29
C SER A 523 -16.61 -26.07 11.59
N ASP A 524 -17.47 -25.63 12.50
CA ASP A 524 -17.54 -24.23 12.92
C ASP A 524 -16.23 -23.80 13.62
N CYS A 525 -15.69 -24.65 14.51
CA CYS A 525 -14.41 -24.41 15.14
C CYS A 525 -13.27 -24.33 14.11
N GLU A 526 -13.31 -25.18 13.08
CA GLU A 526 -12.32 -25.18 11.99
C GLU A 526 -12.42 -23.94 11.12
N LEU A 527 -13.62 -23.56 10.74
CA LEU A 527 -13.87 -22.39 9.89
C LEU A 527 -13.48 -21.07 10.58
N TRP A 528 -13.68 -20.98 11.90
CA TRP A 528 -13.22 -19.85 12.71
C TRP A 528 -11.74 -19.96 13.10
N TRP A 529 -11.08 -21.09 12.78
CA TRP A 529 -9.67 -21.35 13.07
C TRP A 529 -9.32 -21.10 14.53
N ILE A 530 -10.13 -21.62 15.45
CA ILE A 530 -9.80 -21.51 16.88
C ILE A 530 -8.63 -22.47 17.21
N PRO A 531 -7.53 -21.97 17.82
CA PRO A 531 -6.31 -22.74 17.99
C PRO A 531 -6.47 -24.03 18.82
N ASN A 532 -7.26 -23.96 19.88
CA ASN A 532 -7.43 -25.06 20.81
C ASN A 532 -8.88 -25.54 20.83
N ARG A 533 -9.12 -26.75 20.37
CA ARG A 533 -10.44 -27.42 20.42
C ARG A 533 -10.48 -28.40 21.59
N ILE A 534 -11.45 -28.24 22.48
CA ILE A 534 -11.71 -29.12 23.60
C ILE A 534 -13.02 -29.85 23.34
N VAL A 535 -13.04 -31.19 23.52
CA VAL A 535 -14.26 -32.00 23.41
C VAL A 535 -14.56 -32.65 24.75
N ILE A 536 -15.77 -32.40 25.25
CA ILE A 536 -16.30 -33.00 26.46
C ILE A 536 -17.41 -33.99 26.06
N SER A 537 -17.18 -35.28 26.24
CA SER A 537 -18.09 -36.34 25.88
C SER A 537 -18.24 -37.34 27.04
N PRO A 538 -19.29 -38.22 27.08
CA PRO A 538 -19.43 -39.26 28.08
C PRO A 538 -18.20 -40.15 28.19
N LYS A 539 -17.59 -40.51 27.06
CA LYS A 539 -16.37 -41.37 27.04
C LYS A 539 -15.19 -40.75 27.75
N THR A 540 -15.04 -39.42 27.63
CA THR A 540 -13.95 -38.69 28.31
C THR A 540 -14.27 -38.45 29.78
N LEU A 541 -15.56 -38.24 30.14
CA LEU A 541 -15.98 -37.93 31.50
C LEU A 541 -16.00 -39.10 32.46
N ASP A 542 -16.30 -40.31 32.03
CA ASP A 542 -16.25 -41.50 32.84
C ASP A 542 -14.84 -41.74 33.40
N ALA A 543 -13.81 -41.20 32.71
CA ALA A 543 -12.42 -41.24 33.12
C ALA A 543 -11.89 -39.93 33.76
N TRP A 544 -12.75 -38.91 33.97
CA TRP A 544 -12.35 -37.56 34.44
C TRP A 544 -11.34 -36.87 33.53
N TRP A 545 -11.55 -36.93 32.20
CA TRP A 545 -10.67 -36.37 31.16
C TRP A 545 -11.45 -35.53 30.17
N TYR A 546 -10.75 -34.68 29.40
CA TYR A 546 -11.26 -34.06 28.18
C TYR A 546 -10.25 -34.25 27.05
N GLU A 547 -10.74 -34.20 25.81
CA GLU A 547 -9.88 -34.25 24.63
C GLU A 547 -9.51 -32.84 24.22
N LEU A 548 -8.20 -32.53 24.17
CA LEU A 548 -7.67 -31.27 23.64
C LEU A 548 -6.99 -31.56 22.31
N THR A 549 -7.39 -30.84 21.30
CA THR A 549 -6.73 -30.80 19.98
C THR A 549 -6.18 -29.42 19.72
N LYS A 550 -4.87 -29.28 19.68
CA LYS A 550 -4.22 -28.07 19.16
C LYS A 550 -4.16 -28.14 17.64
N ARG A 551 -4.31 -27.03 16.96
CA ARG A 551 -4.29 -26.98 15.49
C ARG A 551 -3.01 -27.57 14.92
N GLY A 552 -3.16 -28.50 13.96
CA GLY A 552 -2.02 -29.18 13.33
C GLY A 552 -1.35 -30.27 14.18
N GLN A 553 -1.92 -30.59 15.34
CA GLN A 553 -1.42 -31.64 16.23
C GLN A 553 -2.47 -32.73 16.43
N GLU A 554 -2.00 -33.91 16.88
CA GLU A 554 -2.89 -34.97 17.31
C GLU A 554 -3.61 -34.59 18.60
N SER A 555 -4.78 -35.20 18.83
CA SER A 555 -5.56 -34.98 20.04
C SER A 555 -4.86 -35.59 21.26
N GLU A 556 -4.80 -34.84 22.33
CA GLU A 556 -4.32 -35.26 23.64
C GLU A 556 -5.49 -35.43 24.61
N ILE A 557 -5.40 -36.42 25.50
CA ILE A 557 -6.38 -36.64 26.57
C ILE A 557 -5.83 -36.01 27.84
N ILE A 558 -6.51 -35.02 28.38
CA ILE A 558 -6.07 -34.25 29.54
C ILE A 558 -7.02 -34.51 30.73
N LYS A 559 -6.45 -34.73 31.92
CA LYS A 559 -7.22 -34.88 33.15
C LYS A 559 -7.77 -33.54 33.65
N PHE A 560 -9.06 -33.55 34.10
CA PHE A 560 -9.69 -32.36 34.72
C PHE A 560 -8.93 -31.94 35.98
#